data_ec346b89a1f99d8f6b6c229c5c3806ba
#
_entry.id   ec346b89a1f99d8f6b6c229c5c3806ba
#
_cell.length_a   1.000
_cell.length_b   1.000
_cell.length_c   1.000
_cell.angle_alpha   90.00
_cell.angle_beta   90.00
_cell.angle_gamma   90.00
#
_symmetry.space_group_name_H-M   'P 1'
#
loop_
_entity.id
_entity.type
_entity.pdbx_description
1 polymer ?
#
loop_
_entity_poly.entity_id
_entity_poly.type
_entity_poly.pdbx_seq_one_letter_code
_entity_poly.pdbx_strand_id
1 'polypeptide(L)'
;YAWLLLAGPGLIGLSVYRGRKAEGDHAYVARDSLQTVSGTVTQAAEVTVKRKRRSTKHYYEISVQPDTAGAEVRKLRIDYSTPQQLVGNLIDEKVTALVDSSDHDLVYEVSANGATVISYDTTKQRLQAEATSSAQSFSGAGTWIFAILLTLVGAAGVWSKRKLRAADNAQQLAAA
;
A
#
# COMPACT_ATOMS: atom_id res chain seq x y z
N TYR A 1 -31.86 10.79 7.78
CA TYR A 1 -30.80 11.77 7.45
C TYR A 1 -29.81 12.00 8.60
N ALA A 2 -30.18 11.73 9.87
CA ALA A 2 -29.29 11.95 11.03
C ALA A 2 -27.97 11.15 10.94
N TRP A 3 -27.97 9.97 10.34
CA TRP A 3 -26.77 9.15 10.16
C TRP A 3 -25.73 9.80 9.21
N LEU A 4 -26.16 10.68 8.29
CA LEU A 4 -25.26 11.42 7.41
C LEU A 4 -24.37 12.42 8.19
N LEU A 5 -24.84 12.92 9.33
CA LEU A 5 -24.04 13.77 10.22
C LEU A 5 -22.83 13.02 10.81
N LEU A 6 -22.96 11.71 11.01
CA LEU A 6 -21.89 10.86 11.50
C LEU A 6 -21.02 10.29 10.40
N ALA A 7 -21.58 10.18 9.17
CA ALA A 7 -20.87 9.60 8.03
C ALA A 7 -19.68 10.47 7.60
N GLY A 8 -19.81 11.79 7.62
CA GLY A 8 -18.72 12.72 7.27
C GLY A 8 -17.49 12.58 8.21
N PRO A 9 -17.67 12.79 9.53
CA PRO A 9 -16.59 12.58 10.49
C PRO A 9 -16.04 11.15 10.49
N GLY A 10 -16.91 10.14 10.30
CA GLY A 10 -16.50 8.74 10.18
C GLY A 10 -15.58 8.47 8.99
N LEU A 11 -15.87 9.08 7.84
CA LEU A 11 -15.03 8.98 6.64
C LEU A 11 -13.66 9.66 6.86
N ILE A 12 -13.64 10.81 7.52
CA ILE A 12 -12.39 11.50 7.87
C ILE A 12 -11.54 10.61 8.80
N GLY A 13 -12.13 10.08 9.87
CA GLY A 13 -11.44 9.17 10.79
C GLY A 13 -10.90 7.94 10.09
N LEU A 14 -11.69 7.33 9.20
CA LEU A 14 -11.27 6.17 8.41
C LEU A 14 -10.15 6.51 7.43
N SER A 15 -10.16 7.68 6.79
CA SER A 15 -9.12 8.10 5.84
C SER A 15 -7.79 8.33 6.56
N VAL A 16 -7.81 8.99 7.71
CA VAL A 16 -6.62 9.20 8.56
C VAL A 16 -6.06 7.86 9.06
N TYR A 17 -6.94 6.98 9.54
CA TYR A 17 -6.53 5.64 10.00
C TYR A 17 -5.87 4.83 8.87
N ARG A 18 -6.49 4.82 7.68
CA ARG A 18 -5.94 4.10 6.51
C ARG A 18 -4.66 4.73 6.00
N GLY A 19 -4.53 6.05 6.02
CA GLY A 19 -3.29 6.75 5.68
C GLY A 19 -2.13 6.33 6.58
N ARG A 20 -2.33 6.38 7.91
CA ARG A 20 -1.33 5.94 8.89
C ARG A 20 -0.98 4.46 8.77
N LYS A 21 -1.98 3.61 8.51
CA LYS A 21 -1.76 2.19 8.30
C LYS A 21 -0.95 1.95 7.02
N ALA A 22 -1.24 2.67 5.92
CA ALA A 22 -0.48 2.56 4.68
C ALA A 22 0.99 2.97 4.88
N GLU A 23 1.26 4.04 5.63
CA GLU A 23 2.63 4.43 6.00
C GLU A 23 3.34 3.34 6.81
N GLY A 24 2.65 2.70 7.76
CA GLY A 24 3.21 1.60 8.56
C GLY A 24 3.45 0.32 7.76
N ASP A 25 2.51 -0.04 6.88
CA ASP A 25 2.59 -1.25 6.05
C ASP A 25 3.70 -1.15 4.96
N HIS A 26 4.17 0.06 4.65
CA HIS A 26 5.27 0.34 3.70
C HIS A 26 6.52 0.89 4.39
N ALA A 27 6.63 0.75 5.71
CA ALA A 27 7.85 1.11 6.41
C ALA A 27 9.02 0.27 5.88
N TYR A 28 10.09 0.94 5.46
CA TYR A 28 11.30 0.23 5.04
C TYR A 28 11.98 -0.42 6.24
N VAL A 29 12.61 -1.56 5.99
CA VAL A 29 13.39 -2.29 7.00
C VAL A 29 14.82 -1.75 7.02
N ALA A 30 15.38 -1.57 8.22
CA ALA A 30 16.77 -1.14 8.37
C ALA A 30 17.72 -2.19 7.77
N ARG A 31 18.79 -1.74 7.10
CA ARG A 31 19.73 -2.60 6.39
C ARG A 31 20.29 -3.72 7.28
N ASP A 32 20.54 -3.43 8.55
CA ASP A 32 21.10 -4.35 9.53
C ASP A 32 20.13 -5.47 9.93
N SER A 33 18.85 -5.31 9.65
CA SER A 33 17.80 -6.30 9.93
C SER A 33 17.50 -7.20 8.74
N LEU A 34 18.11 -6.93 7.58
CA LEU A 34 17.93 -7.74 6.37
C LEU A 34 18.75 -9.01 6.42
N GLN A 35 18.20 -10.08 5.86
CA GLN A 35 18.92 -11.34 5.72
C GLN A 35 19.74 -11.34 4.43
N THR A 36 20.93 -11.90 4.50
CA THR A 36 21.76 -12.11 3.32
C THR A 36 21.47 -13.48 2.71
N VAL A 37 21.19 -13.48 1.42
CA VAL A 37 21.01 -14.69 0.60
C VAL A 37 22.03 -14.67 -0.52
N SER A 38 22.86 -15.72 -0.64
CA SER A 38 23.86 -15.84 -1.69
C SER A 38 23.63 -17.13 -2.47
N GLY A 39 23.85 -17.07 -3.79
CA GLY A 39 23.70 -18.22 -4.68
C GLY A 39 23.68 -17.81 -6.14
N THR A 40 23.35 -18.74 -7.02
CA THR A 40 23.21 -18.51 -8.46
C THR A 40 21.74 -18.34 -8.82
N VAL A 41 21.40 -17.32 -9.60
CA VAL A 41 20.02 -17.11 -10.09
C VAL A 41 19.76 -18.10 -11.22
N THR A 42 18.79 -18.99 -11.02
CA THR A 42 18.43 -20.02 -12.01
C THR A 42 17.26 -19.61 -12.88
N GLN A 43 16.41 -18.69 -12.40
CA GLN A 43 15.23 -18.24 -13.13
C GLN A 43 14.85 -16.84 -12.68
N ALA A 44 14.32 -16.05 -13.63
CA ALA A 44 13.65 -14.79 -13.36
C ALA A 44 12.31 -14.75 -14.11
N ALA A 45 11.23 -14.39 -13.45
CA ALA A 45 9.89 -14.34 -14.04
C ALA A 45 9.09 -13.15 -13.51
N GLU A 46 8.24 -12.58 -14.37
CA GLU A 46 7.22 -11.64 -13.93
C GLU A 46 6.03 -12.40 -13.36
N VAL A 47 5.61 -12.00 -12.16
CA VAL A 47 4.48 -12.60 -11.47
C VAL A 47 3.35 -11.57 -11.34
N THR A 48 2.18 -11.95 -11.80
CA THR A 48 0.96 -11.15 -11.71
C THR A 48 -0.05 -11.80 -10.78
N VAL A 49 -0.32 -11.17 -9.63
CA VAL A 49 -1.30 -11.68 -8.67
C VAL A 49 -2.60 -10.90 -8.78
N LYS A 50 -3.63 -11.54 -9.33
CA LYS A 50 -5.01 -11.01 -9.36
C LYS A 50 -5.69 -11.25 -8.02
N ARG A 51 -6.07 -10.19 -7.31
CA ARG A 51 -6.84 -10.30 -6.06
C ARG A 51 -8.30 -9.96 -6.31
N LYS A 52 -9.24 -10.83 -5.86
CA LYS A 52 -10.68 -10.51 -5.90
C LYS A 52 -10.92 -9.18 -5.17
N ARG A 53 -11.51 -8.19 -5.86
CA ARG A 53 -11.87 -6.85 -5.34
C ARG A 53 -10.70 -5.95 -4.93
N ARG A 54 -9.45 -6.22 -5.35
CA ARG A 54 -8.28 -5.35 -5.12
C ARG A 54 -7.49 -5.17 -6.41
N SER A 55 -6.64 -4.15 -6.44
CA SER A 55 -5.71 -3.93 -7.55
C SER A 55 -4.82 -5.16 -7.78
N THR A 56 -4.57 -5.46 -9.05
CA THR A 56 -3.59 -6.47 -9.46
C THR A 56 -2.20 -6.04 -8.98
N LYS A 57 -1.47 -6.96 -8.36
CA LYS A 57 -0.06 -6.72 -7.98
C LYS A 57 0.85 -7.38 -9.00
N HIS A 58 1.89 -6.66 -9.40
CA HIS A 58 2.96 -7.15 -10.26
C HIS A 58 4.26 -7.11 -9.49
N TYR A 59 5.11 -8.09 -9.66
CA TYR A 59 6.48 -8.12 -9.15
C TYR A 59 7.31 -9.10 -9.98
N TYR A 60 8.63 -9.01 -9.87
CA TYR A 60 9.52 -10.03 -10.42
C TYR A 60 9.88 -11.02 -9.33
N GLU A 61 9.93 -12.30 -9.67
CA GLU A 61 10.39 -13.38 -8.81
C GLU A 61 11.67 -13.95 -9.41
N ILE A 62 12.75 -14.00 -8.64
CA ILE A 62 13.98 -14.67 -9.00
C ILE A 62 14.15 -15.91 -8.14
N SER A 63 14.56 -17.01 -8.74
CA SER A 63 14.90 -18.26 -8.05
C SER A 63 16.39 -18.32 -7.86
N VAL A 64 16.84 -18.33 -6.61
CA VAL A 64 18.27 -18.40 -6.23
C VAL A 64 18.58 -19.78 -5.70
N GLN A 65 19.50 -20.48 -6.35
CA GLN A 65 20.07 -21.73 -5.85
C GLN A 65 21.24 -21.40 -4.93
N PRO A 66 21.14 -21.66 -3.62
CA PRO A 66 22.24 -21.41 -2.70
C PRO A 66 23.49 -22.25 -3.05
N ASP A 67 24.67 -21.71 -2.72
CA ASP A 67 25.95 -22.41 -2.93
C ASP A 67 26.12 -23.66 -2.02
N THR A 68 25.27 -23.80 -0.99
CA THR A 68 25.31 -24.95 -0.07
C THR A 68 24.65 -26.16 -0.72
N ALA A 69 25.39 -27.25 -0.83
CA ALA A 69 24.86 -28.49 -1.41
C ALA A 69 23.62 -28.98 -0.64
N GLY A 70 22.55 -29.28 -1.35
CA GLY A 70 21.29 -29.75 -0.78
C GLY A 70 20.36 -28.65 -0.22
N ALA A 71 20.74 -27.39 -0.29
CA ALA A 71 19.84 -26.30 0.09
C ALA A 71 18.73 -26.11 -0.96
N GLU A 72 17.53 -25.82 -0.47
CA GLU A 72 16.38 -25.57 -1.33
C GLU A 72 16.54 -24.25 -2.10
N VAL A 73 15.98 -24.23 -3.34
CA VAL A 73 15.90 -23.02 -4.15
C VAL A 73 15.06 -21.97 -3.41
N ARG A 74 15.60 -20.79 -3.26
CA ARG A 74 14.93 -19.69 -2.59
C ARG A 74 14.33 -18.73 -3.60
N LYS A 75 13.04 -18.41 -3.44
CA LYS A 75 12.34 -17.47 -4.30
C LYS A 75 12.37 -16.09 -3.67
N LEU A 76 12.97 -15.14 -4.36
CA LEU A 76 13.12 -13.77 -3.90
C LEU A 76 12.24 -12.86 -4.74
N ARG A 77 11.57 -11.91 -4.11
CA ARG A 77 10.67 -10.95 -4.75
C ARG A 77 11.38 -9.62 -4.99
N ILE A 78 11.39 -9.17 -6.23
CA ILE A 78 11.92 -7.87 -6.65
C ILE A 78 10.73 -6.97 -7.00
N ASP A 79 10.78 -5.71 -6.56
CA ASP A 79 9.76 -4.72 -6.87
C ASP A 79 9.62 -4.49 -8.38
N TYR A 80 8.37 -4.39 -8.86
CA TYR A 80 8.06 -4.25 -10.29
C TYR A 80 8.58 -2.95 -10.92
N SER A 81 8.82 -1.92 -10.12
CA SER A 81 9.44 -0.67 -10.59
C SER A 81 10.92 -0.82 -10.98
N THR A 82 11.54 -1.97 -10.66
CA THR A 82 12.89 -2.31 -11.12
C THR A 82 12.86 -2.58 -12.62
N PRO A 83 13.77 -2.00 -13.43
CA PRO A 83 13.82 -2.27 -14.87
C PRO A 83 13.97 -3.76 -15.16
N GLN A 84 13.08 -4.31 -15.99
CA GLN A 84 13.07 -5.73 -16.34
C GLN A 84 14.41 -6.25 -16.89
N GLN A 85 15.13 -5.40 -17.62
CA GLN A 85 16.45 -5.74 -18.16
C GLN A 85 17.47 -6.04 -17.06
N LEU A 86 17.44 -5.29 -15.93
CA LEU A 86 18.33 -5.55 -14.81
C LEU A 86 18.02 -6.89 -14.16
N VAL A 87 16.73 -7.25 -14.05
CA VAL A 87 16.31 -8.54 -13.49
C VAL A 87 16.69 -9.69 -14.42
N GLY A 88 16.50 -9.51 -15.73
CA GLY A 88 16.88 -10.52 -16.73
C GLY A 88 18.39 -10.79 -16.77
N ASN A 89 19.20 -9.77 -16.58
CA ASN A 89 20.66 -9.90 -16.56
C ASN A 89 21.21 -10.63 -15.32
N LEU A 90 20.38 -10.90 -14.32
CA LEU A 90 20.79 -11.69 -13.14
C LEU A 90 20.77 -13.21 -13.40
N ILE A 91 20.13 -13.67 -14.48
CA ILE A 91 20.06 -15.11 -14.78
C ILE A 91 21.47 -15.67 -15.02
N ASP A 92 21.74 -16.82 -14.44
CA ASP A 92 23.04 -17.52 -14.42
C ASP A 92 24.18 -16.78 -13.69
N GLU A 93 23.85 -15.62 -13.07
CA GLU A 93 24.83 -14.86 -12.30
C GLU A 93 24.86 -15.28 -10.83
N LYS A 94 26.06 -15.25 -10.26
CA LYS A 94 26.23 -15.41 -8.81
C LYS A 94 25.91 -14.11 -8.10
N VAL A 95 24.89 -14.15 -7.25
CA VAL A 95 24.38 -12.96 -6.57
C VAL A 95 24.47 -13.07 -5.05
N THR A 96 24.58 -11.91 -4.43
CA THR A 96 24.34 -11.72 -2.99
C THR A 96 23.21 -10.72 -2.85
N ALA A 97 22.12 -11.13 -2.23
CA ALA A 97 20.92 -10.31 -2.03
C ALA A 97 20.68 -10.03 -0.55
N LEU A 98 20.27 -8.81 -0.21
CA LEU A 98 19.71 -8.44 1.08
C LEU A 98 18.19 -8.46 0.98
N VAL A 99 17.55 -9.30 1.80
CA VAL A 99 16.11 -9.56 1.71
C VAL A 99 15.40 -9.35 3.02
N ASP A 100 14.16 -8.91 2.96
CA ASP A 100 13.24 -8.87 4.08
C ASP A 100 12.39 -10.15 4.08
N SER A 101 12.69 -11.06 4.99
CA SER A 101 11.94 -12.33 5.13
C SER A 101 10.54 -12.12 5.68
N SER A 102 10.27 -10.99 6.33
CA SER A 102 8.94 -10.68 6.87
C SER A 102 7.94 -10.27 5.77
N ASP A 103 8.43 -9.73 4.64
CA ASP A 103 7.63 -9.38 3.47
C ASP A 103 7.92 -10.28 2.25
N HIS A 104 7.74 -11.59 2.43
CA HIS A 104 7.86 -12.58 1.33
C HIS A 104 9.21 -12.51 0.60
N ASP A 105 10.31 -12.41 1.33
CA ASP A 105 11.66 -12.30 0.79
C ASP A 105 11.83 -11.14 -0.22
N LEU A 106 11.28 -9.96 0.15
CA LEU A 106 11.43 -8.76 -0.66
C LEU A 106 12.90 -8.33 -0.71
N VAL A 107 13.40 -8.17 -1.91
CA VAL A 107 14.78 -7.78 -2.17
C VAL A 107 14.97 -6.28 -2.01
N TYR A 108 15.91 -5.88 -1.19
CA TYR A 108 16.34 -4.50 -1.01
C TYR A 108 17.62 -4.17 -1.79
N GLU A 109 18.53 -5.12 -1.87
CA GLU A 109 19.81 -4.95 -2.57
C GLU A 109 20.20 -6.25 -3.26
N VAL A 110 20.76 -6.16 -4.46
CA VAL A 110 21.39 -7.27 -5.17
C VAL A 110 22.73 -6.84 -5.69
N SER A 111 23.74 -7.61 -5.38
CA SER A 111 25.07 -7.50 -5.97
C SER A 111 25.35 -8.74 -6.80
N ALA A 112 25.83 -8.56 -8.04
CA ALA A 112 26.27 -9.61 -8.93
C ALA A 112 27.74 -9.36 -9.29
N ASN A 113 28.60 -10.38 -9.22
CA ASN A 113 30.02 -10.28 -9.52
C ASN A 113 30.74 -9.12 -8.79
N GLY A 114 30.35 -8.82 -7.56
CA GLY A 114 30.90 -7.73 -6.75
C GLY A 114 30.40 -6.32 -7.09
N ALA A 115 29.56 -6.16 -8.11
CA ALA A 115 28.91 -4.91 -8.48
C ALA A 115 27.48 -4.87 -7.96
N THR A 116 27.05 -3.75 -7.38
CA THR A 116 25.66 -3.55 -6.96
C THR A 116 24.79 -3.28 -8.19
N VAL A 117 23.84 -4.18 -8.45
CA VAL A 117 22.86 -4.10 -9.55
C VAL A 117 21.58 -3.40 -9.10
N ILE A 118 21.10 -3.75 -7.91
CA ILE A 118 19.95 -3.11 -7.27
C ILE A 118 20.46 -2.58 -5.93
N SER A 119 20.35 -1.25 -5.71
CA SER A 119 20.84 -0.66 -4.48
C SER A 119 19.75 -0.54 -3.43
N TYR A 120 20.12 -0.70 -2.17
CA TYR A 120 19.25 -0.53 -1.00
C TYR A 120 18.58 0.85 -1.00
N ASP A 121 19.35 1.91 -1.26
CA ASP A 121 18.81 3.27 -1.21
C ASP A 121 17.77 3.53 -2.29
N THR A 122 17.95 2.98 -3.49
CA THR A 122 16.96 3.08 -4.57
C THR A 122 15.67 2.35 -4.20
N THR A 123 15.77 1.14 -3.66
CA THR A 123 14.59 0.37 -3.21
C THR A 123 13.89 1.06 -2.07
N LYS A 124 14.62 1.57 -1.08
CA LYS A 124 14.09 2.35 0.04
C LYS A 124 13.32 3.58 -0.46
N GLN A 125 13.90 4.36 -1.36
CA GLN A 125 13.23 5.55 -1.93
C GLN A 125 11.94 5.19 -2.67
N ARG A 126 11.92 4.09 -3.41
CA ARG A 126 10.72 3.61 -4.11
C ARG A 126 9.62 3.22 -3.14
N LEU A 127 9.93 2.44 -2.10
CA LEU A 127 8.98 2.05 -1.07
C LEU A 127 8.42 3.27 -0.33
N GLN A 128 9.26 4.26 -0.02
CA GLN A 128 8.82 5.51 0.59
C GLN A 128 7.91 6.31 -0.34
N ALA A 129 8.23 6.40 -1.63
CA ALA A 129 7.39 7.08 -2.62
C ALA A 129 6.03 6.39 -2.78
N GLU A 130 5.99 5.06 -2.79
CA GLU A 130 4.75 4.27 -2.83
C GLU A 130 3.92 4.47 -1.57
N ALA A 131 4.54 4.46 -0.38
CA ALA A 131 3.87 4.76 0.88
C ALA A 131 3.25 6.15 0.87
N THR A 132 3.99 7.16 0.44
CA THR A 132 3.53 8.54 0.37
C THR A 132 2.38 8.70 -0.64
N SER A 133 2.47 8.11 -1.82
CA SER A 133 1.41 8.15 -2.83
C SER A 133 0.15 7.44 -2.36
N SER A 134 0.29 6.31 -1.68
CA SER A 134 -0.82 5.58 -1.08
C SER A 134 -1.50 6.39 0.03
N ALA A 135 -0.73 6.99 0.92
CA ALA A 135 -1.25 7.85 1.98
C ALA A 135 -1.98 9.08 1.42
N GLN A 136 -1.42 9.72 0.39
CA GLN A 136 -2.05 10.86 -0.30
C GLN A 136 -3.37 10.47 -0.98
N SER A 137 -3.49 9.28 -1.54
CA SER A 137 -4.72 8.78 -2.16
C SER A 137 -5.87 8.68 -1.15
N PHE A 138 -5.58 8.37 0.12
CA PHE A 138 -6.59 8.29 1.18
C PHE A 138 -6.87 9.62 1.87
N SER A 139 -5.89 10.53 1.93
CA SER A 139 -5.99 11.84 2.60
C SER A 139 -6.21 12.99 1.62
N GLY A 140 -6.41 12.71 0.35
CA GLY A 140 -6.54 13.71 -0.71
C GLY A 140 -7.70 14.67 -0.48
N ALA A 141 -7.57 15.90 -1.01
CA ALA A 141 -8.59 16.97 -0.92
C ALA A 141 -9.99 16.51 -1.31
N GLY A 142 -10.11 15.60 -2.27
CA GLY A 142 -11.40 15.04 -2.70
C GLY A 142 -12.16 14.32 -1.59
N THR A 143 -11.46 13.55 -0.74
CA THR A 143 -12.05 12.85 0.42
C THR A 143 -12.60 13.85 1.44
N TRP A 144 -11.86 14.92 1.71
CA TRP A 144 -12.26 15.97 2.64
C TRP A 144 -13.46 16.75 2.11
N ILE A 145 -13.45 17.16 0.84
CA ILE A 145 -14.56 17.84 0.19
C ILE A 145 -15.83 16.98 0.23
N PHE A 146 -15.72 15.70 -0.09
CA PHE A 146 -16.86 14.77 -0.06
C PHE A 146 -17.41 14.59 1.36
N ALA A 147 -16.55 14.46 2.37
CA ALA A 147 -16.95 14.34 3.77
C ALA A 147 -17.68 15.60 4.26
N ILE A 148 -17.20 16.80 3.90
CA ILE A 148 -17.83 18.07 4.23
C ILE A 148 -19.20 18.16 3.56
N LEU A 149 -19.33 17.84 2.27
CA LEU A 149 -20.59 17.85 1.56
C LEU A 149 -21.63 16.91 2.19
N LEU A 150 -21.23 15.68 2.56
CA LEU A 150 -22.12 14.75 3.25
C LEU A 150 -22.63 15.31 4.59
N THR A 151 -21.74 15.94 5.34
CA THR A 151 -22.10 16.55 6.62
C THR A 151 -23.09 17.70 6.44
N LEU A 152 -22.87 18.56 5.43
CA LEU A 152 -23.77 19.67 5.11
C LEU A 152 -25.16 19.18 4.66
N VAL A 153 -25.24 18.16 3.81
CA VAL A 153 -26.50 17.55 3.39
C VAL A 153 -27.23 16.94 4.59
N GLY A 154 -26.51 16.27 5.48
CA GLY A 154 -27.07 15.73 6.71
C GLY A 154 -27.64 16.82 7.62
N ALA A 155 -26.92 17.92 7.81
CA ALA A 155 -27.35 19.06 8.59
C ALA A 155 -28.60 19.75 8.01
N ALA A 156 -28.60 19.99 6.70
CA ALA A 156 -29.74 20.57 5.98
C ALA A 156 -31.00 19.69 6.12
N GLY A 157 -30.85 18.36 5.99
CA GLY A 157 -31.95 17.41 6.16
C GLY A 157 -32.54 17.40 7.57
N VAL A 158 -31.70 17.45 8.61
CA VAL A 158 -32.16 17.54 10.00
C VAL A 158 -32.85 18.88 10.28
N TRP A 159 -32.28 19.96 9.78
CA TRP A 159 -32.89 21.31 9.93
C TRP A 159 -34.25 21.43 9.27
N SER A 160 -34.38 20.96 8.03
CA SER A 160 -35.65 20.93 7.31
C SER A 160 -36.73 20.14 8.05
N LYS A 161 -36.35 18.95 8.58
CA LYS A 161 -37.26 18.11 9.35
C LYS A 161 -37.71 18.78 10.67
N ARG A 162 -36.83 19.52 11.32
CA ARG A 162 -37.18 20.30 12.54
C ARG A 162 -38.17 21.43 12.22
N LYS A 163 -37.95 22.16 11.12
CA LYS A 163 -38.88 23.21 10.69
C LYS A 163 -40.27 22.67 10.38
N LEU A 164 -40.37 21.57 9.64
CA LEU A 164 -41.64 20.92 9.32
C LEU A 164 -42.40 20.50 10.58
N ARG A 165 -41.72 19.84 11.53
CA ARG A 165 -42.35 19.49 12.81
C ARG A 165 -42.81 20.67 13.65
N ALA A 166 -42.06 21.78 13.65
CA ALA A 166 -42.48 23.00 14.32
C ALA A 166 -43.73 23.63 13.68
N ALA A 167 -43.83 23.58 12.36
CA ALA A 167 -45.01 24.06 11.66
C ALA A 167 -46.26 23.19 11.93
N ASP A 168 -46.09 21.86 11.92
CA ASP A 168 -47.17 20.91 12.23
C ASP A 168 -47.70 21.11 13.66
N ASN A 169 -46.79 21.26 14.64
CA ASN A 169 -47.17 21.53 16.03
C ASN A 169 -47.90 22.87 16.18
N ALA A 170 -47.48 23.92 15.48
CA ALA A 170 -48.16 25.23 15.50
C ALA A 170 -49.55 25.17 14.92
N GLN A 171 -49.77 24.39 13.86
CA GLN A 171 -51.09 24.17 13.28
C GLN A 171 -52.04 23.39 14.20
N GLN A 172 -51.51 22.37 14.90
CA GLN A 172 -52.30 21.60 15.87
C GLN A 172 -52.73 22.46 17.05
N LEU A 173 -51.88 23.36 17.58
CA LEU A 173 -52.20 24.28 18.64
C LEU A 173 -53.20 25.36 18.21
N ALA A 174 -53.26 25.74 16.95
CA ALA A 174 -54.21 26.72 16.46
C ALA A 174 -55.61 26.12 16.15
N ALA A 175 -55.70 24.79 16.08
CA ALA A 175 -56.93 24.04 15.80
C ALA A 175 -57.64 23.53 17.06
N ALA A 176 -57.00 23.64 18.22
CA ALA A 176 -57.53 23.22 19.53
C ALA A 176 -58.12 24.45 20.29
#